data_1ef742c57403b40026af0de8c0e655de
#
_entry.id   1ef742c57403b40026af0de8c0e655de
#
_cell.length_a   1.000
_cell.length_b   1.000
_cell.length_c   1.000
_cell.angle_alpha   90.00
_cell.angle_beta   90.00
_cell.angle_gamma   90.00
#
_symmetry.space_group_name_H-M   'P 1'
#
loop_
_entity.id
_entity.type
_entity.pdbx_description
1 polymer ?
#
loop_
_entity_poly.entity_id
_entity_poly.type
_entity_poly.pdbx_seq_one_letter_code
_entity_poly.pdbx_strand_id
1 'polypeptide(L)'
;MIPGLRPAQDRVRAAVFSALANWIPDARVLDLFAGTGSYGLEALSRGAKAALFLEQNHRTAESLRHNLESLGYDFPVLETSVESWLPTAPAESFDLIFLDPPYDQTPEELSTWNITAGLDRLLAPKGRIVWEHSHRAKWSMETPLKEVWRREYGQTCVSFLAR
;
A
#
# COMPACT_ATOMS: atom_id res chain seq x y z
N MET A 1 10.16 18.13 3.22
CA MET A 1 10.82 16.94 3.81
C MET A 1 10.00 16.49 5.00
N ILE A 2 9.48 15.27 5.02
CA ILE A 2 8.74 14.71 6.16
C ILE A 2 9.78 14.32 7.21
N PRO A 3 9.71 14.87 8.44
CA PRO A 3 10.67 14.52 9.49
C PRO A 3 10.57 13.02 9.83
N GLY A 4 11.72 12.32 9.86
CA GLY A 4 11.81 10.91 10.27
C GLY A 4 11.94 9.88 9.16
N LEU A 5 11.89 10.27 7.88
CA LEU A 5 12.15 9.34 6.78
C LEU A 5 13.65 9.20 6.53
N ARG A 6 14.12 7.96 6.49
CA ARG A 6 15.52 7.67 6.18
C ARG A 6 15.79 7.87 4.69
N PRO A 7 16.91 8.45 4.28
CA PRO A 7 17.25 8.68 2.86
C PRO A 7 17.14 7.43 1.98
N ALA A 8 17.43 6.24 2.53
CA ALA A 8 17.30 4.97 1.83
C ALA A 8 15.84 4.65 1.47
N GLN A 9 14.89 4.92 2.39
CA GLN A 9 13.45 4.72 2.15
C GLN A 9 12.91 5.69 1.10
N ASP A 10 13.40 6.92 1.06
CA ASP A 10 13.04 7.90 0.04
C ASP A 10 13.47 7.45 -1.36
N ARG A 11 14.64 6.85 -1.50
CA ARG A 11 15.12 6.31 -2.77
C ARG A 11 14.29 5.13 -3.26
N VAL A 12 13.93 4.22 -2.34
CA VAL A 12 13.05 3.08 -2.66
C VAL A 12 11.72 3.59 -3.15
N ARG A 13 11.10 4.52 -2.43
CA ARG A 13 9.81 5.11 -2.79
C ARG A 13 9.88 5.80 -4.16
N ALA A 14 10.89 6.62 -4.42
CA ALA A 14 11.07 7.29 -5.71
C ALA A 14 11.17 6.29 -6.87
N ALA A 15 11.93 5.21 -6.69
CA ALA A 15 12.08 4.16 -7.69
C ALA A 15 10.76 3.41 -7.93
N VAL A 16 10.02 3.10 -6.88
CA VAL A 16 8.70 2.45 -6.96
C VAL A 16 7.72 3.32 -7.75
N PHE A 17 7.64 4.60 -7.44
CA PHE A 17 6.73 5.51 -8.13
C PHE A 17 7.13 5.76 -9.58
N SER A 18 8.41 5.73 -9.91
CA SER A 18 8.86 5.75 -11.30
C SER A 18 8.37 4.53 -12.07
N ALA A 19 8.46 3.35 -11.46
CA ALA A 19 7.93 2.10 -12.05
C ALA A 19 6.41 2.08 -12.16
N LEU A 20 5.71 2.79 -11.27
CA LEU A 20 4.24 2.90 -11.25
C LEU A 20 3.68 4.01 -12.12
N ALA A 21 4.49 4.77 -12.83
CA ALA A 21 4.08 6.01 -13.48
C ALA A 21 2.78 5.90 -14.31
N ASN A 22 2.57 4.77 -14.99
CA ASN A 22 1.39 4.55 -15.83
C ASN A 22 0.12 4.15 -15.06
N TRP A 23 0.23 3.80 -13.77
CA TRP A 23 -0.90 3.37 -12.94
C TRP A 23 -1.39 4.46 -11.97
N ILE A 24 -0.66 5.56 -11.83
CA ILE A 24 -0.97 6.58 -10.83
C ILE A 24 -2.04 7.57 -11.31
N PRO A 25 -1.99 8.14 -12.55
CA PRO A 25 -2.97 9.13 -12.97
C PRO A 25 -4.40 8.60 -12.85
N ASP A 26 -5.26 9.36 -12.16
CA ASP A 26 -6.66 9.04 -11.90
C ASP A 26 -6.91 7.74 -11.11
N ALA A 27 -5.89 7.17 -10.48
CA ALA A 27 -6.00 5.94 -9.70
C ALA A 27 -6.80 6.15 -8.41
N ARG A 28 -7.59 5.15 -8.07
CA ARG A 28 -8.19 4.96 -6.74
C ARG A 28 -7.20 4.15 -5.92
N VAL A 29 -6.68 4.75 -4.86
CA VAL A 29 -5.58 4.20 -4.06
C VAL A 29 -6.07 3.69 -2.72
N LEU A 30 -5.57 2.54 -2.30
CA LEU A 30 -5.73 1.99 -0.95
C LEU A 30 -4.36 1.81 -0.31
N ASP A 31 -4.17 2.41 0.85
CA ASP A 31 -2.96 2.28 1.67
C ASP A 31 -3.31 1.50 2.93
N LEU A 32 -3.01 0.20 2.95
CA LEU A 32 -3.51 -0.74 3.96
C LEU A 32 -2.82 -0.63 5.32
N PHE A 33 -1.55 -0.28 5.33
CA PHE A 33 -0.76 -0.05 6.55
C PHE A 33 -0.12 1.34 6.43
N ALA A 34 -0.98 2.35 6.48
CA ALA A 34 -0.62 3.66 5.99
C ALA A 34 0.49 4.35 6.80
N GLY A 35 0.56 4.08 8.10
CA GLY A 35 1.49 4.82 8.95
C GLY A 35 1.24 6.31 8.86
N THR A 36 2.27 7.08 8.57
CA THR A 36 2.17 8.53 8.34
C THR A 36 1.72 8.90 6.92
N GLY A 37 1.44 7.91 6.07
CA GLY A 37 0.84 8.11 4.76
C GLY A 37 1.80 8.25 3.59
N SER A 38 3.06 7.85 3.74
CA SER A 38 4.10 8.06 2.73
C SER A 38 3.73 7.59 1.33
N TYR A 39 3.18 6.40 1.18
CA TYR A 39 2.79 5.85 -0.12
C TYR A 39 1.54 6.53 -0.69
N GLY A 40 0.48 6.60 0.08
CA GLY A 40 -0.78 7.19 -0.40
C GLY A 40 -0.67 8.69 -0.69
N LEU A 41 0.05 9.43 0.15
CA LEU A 41 0.31 10.87 -0.06
C LEU A 41 1.14 11.11 -1.33
N GLU A 42 2.15 10.29 -1.58
CA GLU A 42 2.97 10.37 -2.78
C GLU A 42 2.12 10.08 -4.03
N ALA A 43 1.25 9.07 -3.97
CA ALA A 43 0.33 8.76 -5.05
C ALA A 43 -0.59 9.94 -5.36
N LEU A 44 -1.16 10.59 -4.35
CA LEU A 44 -1.97 11.79 -4.51
C LEU A 44 -1.20 12.94 -5.14
N SER A 45 0.05 13.16 -4.70
CA SER A 45 0.91 14.21 -5.25
C SER A 45 1.26 13.98 -6.72
N ARG A 46 1.17 12.76 -7.20
CA ARG A 46 1.46 12.37 -8.59
C ARG A 46 0.21 12.16 -9.44
N GLY A 47 -0.97 12.56 -8.95
CA GLY A 47 -2.19 12.58 -9.75
C GLY A 47 -3.20 11.48 -9.50
N ALA A 48 -3.07 10.71 -8.42
CA ALA A 48 -4.13 9.80 -8.01
C ALA A 48 -5.42 10.58 -7.73
N LYS A 49 -6.54 9.98 -8.08
CA LYS A 49 -7.87 10.60 -7.97
C LYS A 49 -8.39 10.62 -6.54
N ALA A 50 -8.11 9.56 -5.80
CA ALA A 50 -8.58 9.38 -4.44
C ALA A 50 -7.68 8.40 -3.68
N ALA A 51 -7.68 8.50 -2.37
CA ALA A 51 -6.97 7.57 -1.50
C ALA A 51 -7.80 7.25 -0.26
N LEU A 52 -7.77 5.99 0.14
CA LEU A 52 -8.28 5.50 1.42
C LEU A 52 -7.10 4.98 2.22
N PHE A 53 -6.99 5.43 3.45
CA PHE A 53 -5.91 5.06 4.35
C PHE A 53 -6.47 4.23 5.51
N LEU A 54 -5.83 3.11 5.80
CA LEU A 54 -6.08 2.33 7.00
C LEU A 54 -4.87 2.43 7.94
N GLU A 55 -5.10 2.80 9.18
CA GLU A 55 -4.10 2.83 10.23
C GLU A 55 -4.77 2.55 11.57
N GLN A 56 -4.35 1.47 12.24
CA GLN A 56 -4.98 1.08 13.49
C GLN A 56 -4.48 1.85 14.72
N ASN A 57 -3.29 2.42 14.67
CA ASN A 57 -2.73 3.19 15.77
C ASN A 57 -3.32 4.61 15.78
N HIS A 58 -3.98 4.99 16.88
CA HIS A 58 -4.66 6.28 16.98
C HIS A 58 -3.71 7.48 16.76
N ARG A 59 -2.55 7.49 17.41
CA ARG A 59 -1.59 8.60 17.29
C ARG A 59 -1.05 8.74 15.88
N THR A 60 -0.77 7.63 15.24
CA THR A 60 -0.28 7.59 13.85
C THR A 60 -1.37 8.05 12.89
N ALA A 61 -2.61 7.61 13.09
CA ALA A 61 -3.76 8.06 12.30
C ALA A 61 -4.00 9.57 12.43
N GLU A 62 -3.87 10.11 13.64
CA GLU A 62 -3.94 11.56 13.89
C GLU A 62 -2.85 12.33 13.12
N SER A 63 -1.61 11.83 13.16
CA SER A 63 -0.50 12.41 12.38
C SER A 63 -0.78 12.37 10.89
N LEU A 64 -1.34 11.28 10.38
CA LEU A 64 -1.72 11.16 8.98
C LEU A 64 -2.82 12.14 8.58
N ARG A 65 -3.84 12.30 9.41
CA ARG A 65 -4.90 13.31 9.18
C ARG A 65 -4.33 14.72 9.13
N HIS A 66 -3.41 15.03 10.04
CA HIS A 66 -2.72 16.32 10.05
C HIS A 66 -1.89 16.52 8.77
N ASN A 67 -1.19 15.51 8.30
CA ASN A 67 -0.42 15.56 7.06
C ASN A 67 -1.34 15.81 5.84
N LEU A 68 -2.47 15.13 5.77
CA LEU A 68 -3.46 15.33 4.71
C LEU A 68 -3.99 16.77 4.71
N GLU A 69 -4.40 17.27 5.86
CA GLU A 69 -4.92 18.63 6.02
C GLU A 69 -3.86 19.66 5.62
N SER A 70 -2.63 19.52 6.08
CA SER A 70 -1.51 20.43 5.76
C SER A 70 -1.21 20.49 4.26
N LEU A 71 -1.46 19.41 3.53
CA LEU A 71 -1.26 19.33 2.08
C LEU A 71 -2.50 19.70 1.28
N GLY A 72 -3.61 20.05 1.94
CA GLY A 72 -4.85 20.44 1.30
C GLY A 72 -5.69 19.28 0.76
N TYR A 73 -5.46 18.05 1.26
CA TYR A 73 -6.22 16.88 0.88
C TYR A 73 -7.33 16.57 1.88
N ASP A 74 -8.48 16.12 1.37
CA ASP A 74 -9.62 15.68 2.16
C ASP A 74 -9.98 14.24 1.76
N PHE A 75 -9.27 13.28 2.33
CA PHE A 75 -9.49 11.85 2.12
C PHE A 75 -9.60 11.10 3.46
N PRO A 76 -10.37 10.01 3.50
CA PRO A 76 -10.65 9.32 4.75
C PRO A 76 -9.44 8.53 5.28
N VAL A 77 -9.29 8.57 6.60
CA VAL A 77 -8.37 7.73 7.37
C VAL A 77 -9.21 6.89 8.33
N LEU A 78 -9.21 5.59 8.15
CA LEU A 78 -9.94 4.65 8.99
C LEU A 78 -9.01 4.09 10.07
N GLU A 79 -9.37 4.30 11.33
CA GLU A 79 -8.67 3.70 12.47
C GLU A 79 -9.20 2.28 12.70
N THR A 80 -8.67 1.36 11.93
CA THR A 80 -9.07 -0.05 11.98
C THR A 80 -7.93 -0.95 11.55
N SER A 81 -7.99 -2.20 11.95
CA SER A 81 -7.11 -3.21 11.38
C SER A 81 -7.57 -3.60 9.98
N VAL A 82 -6.64 -4.07 9.17
CA VAL A 82 -6.94 -4.56 7.82
C VAL A 82 -7.90 -5.76 7.90
N GLU A 83 -7.67 -6.66 8.84
CA GLU A 83 -8.47 -7.88 9.02
C GLU A 83 -9.94 -7.56 9.32
N SER A 84 -10.19 -6.54 10.13
CA SER A 84 -11.55 -6.13 10.49
C SER A 84 -12.28 -5.44 9.35
N TRP A 85 -11.55 -4.65 8.56
CA TRP A 85 -12.13 -3.86 7.48
C TRP A 85 -12.35 -4.66 6.19
N LEU A 86 -11.42 -5.53 5.85
CA LEU A 86 -11.34 -6.22 4.56
C LEU A 86 -12.62 -6.96 4.16
N PRO A 87 -13.34 -7.66 5.06
CA PRO A 87 -14.58 -8.33 4.71
C PRO A 87 -15.71 -7.40 4.25
N THR A 88 -15.68 -6.15 4.67
CA THR A 88 -16.71 -5.15 4.35
C THR A 88 -16.36 -4.29 3.14
N ALA A 89 -15.15 -4.40 2.64
CA ALA A 89 -14.66 -3.57 1.55
C ALA A 89 -15.34 -3.93 0.21
N PRO A 90 -15.69 -2.93 -0.61
CA PRO A 90 -16.31 -3.19 -1.90
C PRO A 90 -15.33 -3.81 -2.91
N ALA A 91 -15.84 -4.73 -3.73
CA ALA A 91 -15.04 -5.39 -4.76
C ALA A 91 -14.59 -4.41 -5.86
N GLU A 92 -13.46 -4.69 -6.49
CA GLU A 92 -12.92 -3.98 -7.66
C GLU A 92 -12.84 -2.44 -7.49
N SER A 93 -12.64 -1.99 -6.25
CA SER A 93 -12.72 -0.56 -5.90
C SER A 93 -11.41 0.19 -6.03
N PHE A 94 -10.28 -0.52 -6.17
CA PHE A 94 -8.96 0.10 -6.14
C PHE A 94 -8.10 -0.28 -7.33
N ASP A 95 -7.44 0.72 -7.88
CA ASP A 95 -6.50 0.57 -9.00
C ASP A 95 -5.07 0.33 -8.51
N LEU A 96 -4.72 0.91 -7.35
CA LEU A 96 -3.45 0.70 -6.65
C LEU A 96 -3.70 0.38 -5.19
N ILE A 97 -3.10 -0.71 -4.72
CA ILE A 97 -3.14 -1.10 -3.32
C ILE A 97 -1.71 -1.18 -2.80
N PHE A 98 -1.37 -0.38 -1.80
CA PHE A 98 -0.08 -0.46 -1.11
C PHE A 98 -0.18 -1.39 0.09
N LEU A 99 0.69 -2.38 0.11
CA LEU A 99 0.79 -3.40 1.14
C LEU A 99 2.20 -3.35 1.74
N ASP A 100 2.36 -2.57 2.79
CA ASP A 100 3.61 -2.40 3.55
C ASP A 100 3.35 -2.72 5.03
N PRO A 101 3.15 -4.01 5.36
CA PRO A 101 2.83 -4.42 6.71
C PRO A 101 4.00 -4.14 7.67
N PRO A 102 3.72 -3.89 8.96
CA PRO A 102 4.76 -3.76 9.96
C PRO A 102 5.52 -5.08 10.06
N TYR A 103 6.86 -4.97 10.04
CA TYR A 103 7.78 -6.11 10.05
C TYR A 103 7.79 -6.92 8.74
N ASP A 104 8.81 -7.76 8.61
CA ASP A 104 9.03 -8.65 7.47
C ASP A 104 8.05 -9.82 7.49
N GLN A 105 6.86 -9.62 6.99
CA GLN A 105 5.86 -10.67 6.96
C GLN A 105 5.91 -11.45 5.67
N THR A 106 5.94 -12.76 5.82
CA THR A 106 5.80 -13.69 4.70
C THR A 106 4.36 -13.73 4.21
N PRO A 107 4.09 -14.17 2.97
CA PRO A 107 2.72 -14.40 2.52
C PRO A 107 1.92 -15.33 3.44
N GLU A 108 2.57 -16.29 4.06
CA GLU A 108 1.96 -17.22 5.03
C GLU A 108 1.49 -16.47 6.28
N GLU A 109 2.31 -15.55 6.80
CA GLU A 109 1.93 -14.70 7.93
C GLU A 109 0.80 -13.74 7.57
N LEU A 110 0.82 -13.17 6.38
CA LEU A 110 -0.29 -12.37 5.87
C LEU A 110 -1.56 -13.20 5.71
N SER A 111 -1.44 -14.48 5.34
CA SER A 111 -2.60 -15.36 5.21
C SER A 111 -3.23 -15.70 6.57
N THR A 112 -2.43 -15.81 7.64
CA THR A 112 -2.95 -15.98 9.00
C THR A 112 -3.83 -14.81 9.42
N TRP A 113 -3.62 -13.64 8.85
CA TRP A 113 -4.45 -12.46 9.08
C TRP A 113 -5.65 -12.37 8.12
N ASN A 114 -5.86 -13.38 7.30
CA ASN A 114 -6.91 -13.39 6.26
C ASN A 114 -6.83 -12.21 5.26
N ILE A 115 -5.66 -11.62 5.11
CA ILE A 115 -5.48 -10.45 4.23
C ILE A 115 -5.45 -10.92 2.77
N THR A 116 -4.69 -11.96 2.48
CA THR A 116 -4.47 -12.40 1.10
C THR A 116 -5.75 -12.85 0.39
N ALA A 117 -6.67 -13.47 1.12
CA ALA A 117 -7.94 -13.96 0.59
C ALA A 117 -8.90 -12.85 0.12
N GLY A 118 -8.65 -11.61 0.51
CA GLY A 118 -9.51 -10.49 0.14
C GLY A 118 -8.88 -9.47 -0.81
N LEU A 119 -7.56 -9.51 -0.96
CA LEU A 119 -6.84 -8.50 -1.75
C LEU A 119 -7.17 -8.57 -3.25
N ASP A 120 -7.27 -9.77 -3.79
CA ASP A 120 -7.61 -9.98 -5.21
C ASP A 120 -9.01 -9.45 -5.53
N ARG A 121 -9.94 -9.59 -4.59
CA ARG A 121 -11.31 -9.09 -4.74
C ARG A 121 -11.39 -7.56 -4.81
N LEU A 122 -10.51 -6.87 -4.06
CA LEU A 122 -10.48 -5.40 -4.02
C LEU A 122 -9.87 -4.77 -5.26
N LEU A 123 -9.02 -5.50 -5.95
CA LEU A 123 -8.23 -4.98 -7.06
C LEU A 123 -9.05 -4.88 -8.33
N ALA A 124 -9.06 -3.71 -8.95
CA ALA A 124 -9.62 -3.52 -10.28
C ALA A 124 -8.91 -4.40 -11.32
N PRO A 125 -9.55 -4.76 -12.45
CA PRO A 125 -9.01 -5.76 -13.40
C PRO A 125 -7.60 -5.50 -13.90
N LYS A 126 -7.21 -4.24 -14.07
CA LYS A 126 -5.86 -3.83 -14.50
C LYS A 126 -5.03 -3.23 -13.38
N GLY A 127 -5.46 -3.39 -12.15
CA GLY A 127 -4.81 -2.81 -10.98
C GLY A 127 -3.50 -3.48 -10.62
N ARG A 128 -2.80 -2.86 -9.68
CA ARG A 128 -1.54 -3.36 -9.11
C ARG A 128 -1.59 -3.31 -7.60
N ILE A 129 -1.08 -4.35 -6.97
CA ILE A 129 -0.73 -4.33 -5.55
C ILE A 129 0.77 -4.13 -5.46
N VAL A 130 1.18 -3.19 -4.63
CA VAL A 130 2.58 -2.89 -4.36
C VAL A 130 2.91 -3.43 -2.99
N TRP A 131 3.67 -4.50 -2.94
CA TRP A 131 4.05 -5.18 -1.71
C TRP A 131 5.51 -4.90 -1.39
N GLU A 132 5.75 -4.21 -0.27
CA GLU A 132 7.08 -4.02 0.30
C GLU A 132 7.36 -5.13 1.33
N HIS A 133 8.50 -5.80 1.18
CA HIS A 133 8.85 -6.98 1.99
C HIS A 133 10.36 -7.18 2.06
N SER A 134 10.82 -8.13 2.87
CA SER A 134 12.23 -8.51 2.88
C SER A 134 12.60 -9.30 1.62
N HIS A 135 13.88 -9.32 1.29
CA HIS A 135 14.39 -10.10 0.16
C HIS A 135 14.18 -11.63 0.33
N ARG A 136 13.91 -12.09 1.54
CA ARG A 136 13.64 -13.51 1.84
C ARG A 136 12.21 -13.91 1.54
N ALA A 137 11.28 -12.97 1.62
CA ALA A 137 9.86 -13.26 1.36
C ALA A 137 9.61 -13.44 -0.13
N LYS A 138 8.79 -14.42 -0.46
CA LYS A 138 8.36 -14.71 -1.84
C LYS A 138 6.84 -14.88 -1.85
N TRP A 139 6.21 -14.37 -2.90
CA TRP A 139 4.79 -14.61 -3.09
C TRP A 139 4.57 -16.03 -3.60
N SER A 140 4.09 -16.91 -2.75
CA SER A 140 3.92 -18.34 -3.02
C SER A 140 2.50 -18.83 -2.75
N MET A 141 1.57 -17.91 -2.48
CA MET A 141 0.19 -18.26 -2.13
C MET A 141 -0.60 -18.76 -3.32
N GLU A 142 -1.50 -19.71 -3.08
CA GLU A 142 -2.52 -20.11 -4.03
C GLU A 142 -3.62 -19.04 -4.10
N THR A 143 -3.36 -18.00 -4.86
CA THR A 143 -4.30 -16.90 -5.12
C THR A 143 -4.30 -16.59 -6.61
N PRO A 144 -5.31 -15.88 -7.14
CA PRO A 144 -5.27 -15.38 -8.51
C PRO A 144 -4.14 -14.36 -8.75
N LEU A 145 -3.57 -13.81 -7.67
CA LEU A 145 -2.51 -12.81 -7.75
C LEU A 145 -1.16 -13.46 -8.08
N LYS A 146 -0.45 -12.87 -9.03
CA LYS A 146 0.89 -13.26 -9.45
C LYS A 146 1.86 -12.11 -9.26
N GLU A 147 3.11 -12.43 -8.90
CA GLU A 147 4.19 -11.45 -8.92
C GLU A 147 4.58 -11.17 -10.37
N VAL A 148 4.34 -9.93 -10.84
CA VAL A 148 4.60 -9.52 -12.23
C VAL A 148 5.83 -8.64 -12.37
N TRP A 149 6.35 -8.15 -11.26
CA TRP A 149 7.55 -7.30 -11.21
C TRP A 149 8.15 -7.37 -9.82
N ARG A 150 9.48 -7.35 -9.72
CA ARG A 150 10.22 -7.35 -8.46
C ARG A 150 11.51 -6.57 -8.60
N ARG A 151 11.85 -5.79 -7.58
CA ARG A 151 13.15 -5.14 -7.43
C ARG A 151 13.65 -5.22 -6.00
N GLU A 152 14.96 -5.39 -5.88
CA GLU A 152 15.66 -5.41 -4.60
C GLU A 152 16.38 -4.09 -4.37
N TYR A 153 16.23 -3.54 -3.16
CA TYR A 153 16.89 -2.32 -2.69
C TYR A 153 17.56 -2.62 -1.35
N GLY A 154 18.78 -3.15 -1.40
CA GLY A 154 19.44 -3.66 -0.20
C GLY A 154 18.70 -4.87 0.38
N GLN A 155 18.23 -4.77 1.60
CA GLN A 155 17.45 -5.83 2.27
C GLN A 155 15.96 -5.72 2.03
N THR A 156 15.50 -4.63 1.45
CA THR A 156 14.10 -4.40 1.13
C THR A 156 13.83 -4.77 -0.31
N CYS A 157 12.72 -5.46 -0.53
CA CYS A 157 12.20 -5.75 -1.85
C CYS A 157 10.85 -5.10 -2.04
N VAL A 158 10.54 -4.79 -3.29
CA VAL A 158 9.21 -4.38 -3.70
C VAL A 158 8.75 -5.27 -4.83
N SER A 159 7.58 -5.84 -4.68
CA SER A 159 6.93 -6.65 -5.71
C SER A 159 5.62 -6.02 -6.14
N PHE A 160 5.32 -6.09 -7.43
CA PHE A 160 3.99 -5.77 -7.94
C PHE A 160 3.25 -7.07 -8.20
N LEU A 161 2.03 -7.13 -7.65
CA LEU A 161 1.13 -8.26 -7.83
C LEU A 161 -0.03 -7.82 -8.73
N ALA A 162 -0.47 -8.73 -9.58
CA ALA A 162 -1.61 -8.54 -10.47
C ALA A 162 -2.34 -9.86 -10.72
N ARG A 163 -3.58 -9.77 -11.19
CA ARG A 163 -4.31 -10.94 -11.70
C ARG A 163 -3.81 -11.35 -13.06
#